data_84a0111182c0508cb98597a30a74f3d9
#
_entry.id   84a0111182c0508cb98597a30a74f3d9
#
_cell.length_a   1.000
_cell.length_b   1.000
_cell.length_c   1.000
_cell.angle_alpha   90.00
_cell.angle_beta   90.00
_cell.angle_gamma   90.00
#
_symmetry.space_group_name_H-M   'P 1'
#
loop_
_entity.id
_entity.type
_entity.pdbx_description
1 polymer ?
#
loop_
_entity_poly.entity_id
_entity_poly.type
_entity_poly.pdbx_seq_one_letter_code
_entity_poly.pdbx_strand_id
1 'polypeptide(L)'
;KEYPVVLSTTYTAKNCIDKNWVFDYVIMDEASQVDITTGALALSCAMNAIIVGDDKQLPNVIDERTKTALKAIESAYRIDEKYRSTTHSFLQSCCEVFTDAPQTLLREHYRCHPKIIEFCNHLFYNGELVPMTQDKGEENVVTVIQTAKGQHARGHYNQREIDVIQSEVLPN
;
A
#
# COMPACT_ATOMS: atom_id res chain seq x y z
N LYS A 1 30.64 -10.66 -8.95
CA LYS A 1 29.30 -10.06 -8.94
C LYS A 1 29.30 -8.94 -9.99
N GLU A 2 28.64 -9.17 -11.12
CA GLU A 2 28.61 -8.22 -12.24
C GLU A 2 27.62 -7.09 -11.96
N TYR A 3 26.51 -7.41 -11.25
CA TYR A 3 25.46 -6.46 -10.90
C TYR A 3 25.21 -6.50 -9.37
N PRO A 4 25.68 -5.50 -8.63
CA PRO A 4 25.50 -5.46 -7.17
C PRO A 4 24.07 -5.13 -6.75
N VAL A 5 23.28 -4.49 -7.61
CA VAL A 5 21.87 -4.13 -7.39
C VAL A 5 21.02 -4.68 -8.53
N VAL A 6 19.93 -5.36 -8.17
CA VAL A 6 18.96 -5.91 -9.11
C VAL A 6 17.58 -5.37 -8.76
N LEU A 7 16.88 -4.80 -9.74
CA LEU A 7 15.51 -4.35 -9.61
C LEU A 7 14.57 -5.42 -10.19
N SER A 8 13.54 -5.78 -9.45
CA SER A 8 12.61 -6.84 -9.82
C SER A 8 11.25 -6.64 -9.17
N THR A 9 10.24 -7.34 -9.66
CA THR A 9 8.99 -7.53 -8.93
C THR A 9 9.14 -8.66 -7.92
N THR A 10 8.27 -8.74 -6.93
CA THR A 10 8.23 -9.84 -5.94
C THR A 10 8.09 -11.21 -6.60
N TYR A 11 7.34 -11.31 -7.71
CA TYR A 11 7.15 -12.56 -8.48
C TYR A 11 8.40 -13.03 -9.20
N THR A 12 9.23 -12.10 -9.69
CA THR A 12 10.38 -12.42 -10.54
C THR A 12 11.70 -12.40 -9.79
N ALA A 13 11.73 -11.91 -8.56
CA ALA A 13 12.95 -11.80 -7.74
C ALA A 13 13.74 -13.12 -7.68
N LYS A 14 13.04 -14.25 -7.48
CA LYS A 14 13.67 -15.57 -7.43
C LYS A 14 14.35 -16.00 -8.74
N ASN A 15 13.88 -15.48 -9.88
CA ASN A 15 14.45 -15.78 -11.19
C ASN A 15 15.69 -14.95 -11.52
N CYS A 16 15.94 -13.90 -10.73
CA CYS A 16 17.09 -13.02 -10.91
C CYS A 16 18.36 -13.55 -10.22
N ILE A 17 18.28 -14.70 -9.57
CA ILE A 17 19.36 -15.24 -8.74
C ILE A 17 19.58 -16.73 -9.07
N ASP A 18 20.82 -17.14 -9.08
CA ASP A 18 21.18 -18.57 -9.20
C ASP A 18 20.71 -19.34 -7.95
N LYS A 19 20.35 -20.60 -8.12
CA LYS A 19 19.80 -21.46 -7.04
C LYS A 19 20.72 -21.60 -5.82
N ASN A 20 22.01 -21.41 -6.00
CA ASN A 20 23.03 -21.55 -4.96
C ASN A 20 23.44 -20.21 -4.33
N TRP A 21 22.79 -19.11 -4.71
CA TRP A 21 23.10 -17.78 -4.23
C TRP A 21 21.91 -17.14 -3.54
N VAL A 22 22.21 -16.23 -2.62
CA VAL A 22 21.25 -15.31 -2.01
C VAL A 22 21.83 -13.91 -2.02
N PHE A 23 20.98 -12.89 -2.05
CA PHE A 23 21.38 -11.50 -1.88
C PHE A 23 21.75 -11.22 -0.42
N ASP A 24 22.60 -10.23 -0.19
CA ASP A 24 22.85 -9.76 1.18
C ASP A 24 21.60 -9.12 1.76
N TYR A 25 20.87 -8.35 0.94
CA TYR A 25 19.63 -7.65 1.32
C TYR A 25 18.56 -7.77 0.23
N VAL A 26 17.31 -7.84 0.68
CA VAL A 26 16.14 -7.48 -0.12
C VAL A 26 15.53 -6.22 0.46
N ILE A 27 15.26 -5.25 -0.39
CA ILE A 27 14.51 -4.04 -0.04
C ILE A 27 13.18 -4.14 -0.77
N MET A 28 12.09 -4.23 -0.03
CA MET A 28 10.75 -4.33 -0.58
C MET A 28 10.00 -3.04 -0.29
N ASP A 29 9.64 -2.34 -1.35
CA ASP A 29 8.82 -1.13 -1.26
C ASP A 29 7.34 -1.46 -1.49
N GLU A 30 6.44 -0.60 -1.01
CA GLU A 30 4.98 -0.78 -1.08
C GLU A 30 4.50 -2.14 -0.54
N ALA A 31 5.10 -2.62 0.54
CA ALA A 31 4.83 -3.95 1.09
C ALA A 31 3.40 -4.13 1.63
N SER A 32 2.67 -3.05 1.86
CA SER A 32 1.23 -3.07 2.18
C SER A 32 0.37 -3.59 1.01
N GLN A 33 0.86 -3.48 -0.22
CA GLN A 33 0.18 -3.96 -1.43
C GLN A 33 0.63 -5.37 -1.87
N VAL A 34 1.55 -5.97 -1.14
CA VAL A 34 2.08 -7.31 -1.43
C VAL A 34 1.31 -8.37 -0.64
N ASP A 35 0.95 -9.47 -1.27
CA ASP A 35 0.40 -10.63 -0.58
C ASP A 35 1.49 -11.42 0.16
N ILE A 36 1.09 -12.14 1.21
CA ILE A 36 2.04 -12.83 2.09
C ILE A 36 2.87 -13.88 1.34
N THR A 37 2.27 -14.58 0.37
CA THR A 37 2.95 -15.67 -0.34
C THR A 37 4.08 -15.13 -1.23
N THR A 38 3.80 -14.10 -2.03
CA THR A 38 4.82 -13.49 -2.91
C THR A 38 5.87 -12.72 -2.11
N GLY A 39 5.47 -12.08 -1.00
CA GLY A 39 6.39 -11.45 -0.08
C GLY A 39 7.37 -12.45 0.55
N ALA A 40 6.87 -13.60 1.00
CA ALA A 40 7.70 -14.67 1.55
C ALA A 40 8.68 -15.26 0.52
N LEU A 41 8.24 -15.39 -0.75
CA LEU A 41 9.14 -15.79 -1.84
C LEU A 41 10.28 -14.79 -2.05
N ALA A 42 9.99 -13.49 -2.02
CA ALA A 42 11.02 -12.46 -2.13
C ALA A 42 11.98 -12.48 -0.94
N LEU A 43 11.48 -12.66 0.30
CA LEU A 43 12.33 -12.83 1.48
C LEU A 43 13.30 -14.00 1.34
N SER A 44 12.87 -15.11 0.73
CA SER A 44 13.71 -16.29 0.54
C SER A 44 14.93 -16.04 -0.38
N CYS A 45 15.01 -14.89 -1.02
CA CYS A 45 16.09 -14.52 -1.93
C CYS A 45 17.27 -13.81 -1.24
N ALA A 46 17.15 -13.45 0.05
CA ALA A 46 18.16 -12.67 0.75
C ALA A 46 18.37 -13.10 2.20
N MET A 47 19.52 -12.72 2.76
CA MET A 47 19.83 -12.98 4.17
C MET A 47 19.22 -11.95 5.10
N ASN A 48 19.05 -10.72 4.63
CA ASN A 48 18.47 -9.61 5.40
C ASN A 48 17.36 -8.95 4.60
N ALA A 49 16.40 -8.32 5.28
CA ALA A 49 15.30 -7.64 4.64
C ALA A 49 15.07 -6.24 5.21
N ILE A 50 14.73 -5.30 4.33
CA ILE A 50 14.18 -3.99 4.67
C ILE A 50 12.80 -3.93 4.03
N ILE A 51 11.77 -3.87 4.87
CA ILE A 51 10.38 -3.85 4.43
C ILE A 51 9.86 -2.43 4.58
N VAL A 52 9.52 -1.81 3.46
CA VAL A 52 8.99 -0.45 3.38
C VAL A 52 7.55 -0.50 2.94
N GLY A 53 6.68 0.27 3.57
CA GLY A 53 5.27 0.33 3.24
C GLY A 53 4.49 1.16 4.24
N ASP A 54 3.21 1.30 3.98
CA ASP A 54 2.31 2.11 4.78
C ASP A 54 0.99 1.36 5.00
N ASP A 55 0.71 1.01 6.25
CA ASP A 55 -0.48 0.26 6.65
C ASP A 55 -1.76 1.13 6.64
N LYS A 56 -1.62 2.45 6.48
CA LYS A 56 -2.73 3.41 6.33
C LYS A 56 -3.14 3.61 4.86
N GLN A 57 -2.32 3.15 3.92
CA GLN A 57 -2.68 3.14 2.51
C GLN A 57 -3.48 1.89 2.13
N LEU A 58 -4.00 1.87 0.90
CA LEU A 58 -4.80 0.76 0.40
C LEU A 58 -3.99 -0.55 0.44
N PRO A 59 -4.51 -1.59 1.11
CA PRO A 59 -3.86 -2.89 1.11
C PRO A 59 -4.02 -3.60 -0.23
N ASN A 60 -3.35 -4.74 -0.38
CA ASN A 60 -3.59 -5.65 -1.50
C ASN A 60 -5.07 -6.04 -1.58
N VAL A 61 -5.69 -5.80 -2.74
CA VAL A 61 -7.12 -6.12 -2.98
C VAL A 61 -7.23 -7.50 -3.59
N ILE A 62 -7.86 -8.42 -2.86
CA ILE A 62 -8.11 -9.79 -3.30
C ILE A 62 -9.56 -9.88 -3.80
N ASP A 63 -9.76 -10.41 -5.01
CA ASP A 63 -11.12 -10.66 -5.52
C ASP A 63 -11.84 -11.73 -4.70
N GLU A 64 -13.18 -11.68 -4.69
CA GLU A 64 -14.01 -12.55 -3.83
C GLU A 64 -13.84 -14.05 -4.15
N ARG A 65 -13.54 -14.42 -5.39
CA ARG A 65 -13.31 -15.82 -5.76
C ARG A 65 -12.00 -16.33 -5.16
N THR A 66 -10.93 -15.57 -5.31
CA THR A 66 -9.61 -15.86 -4.74
C THR A 66 -9.68 -15.88 -3.22
N LYS A 67 -10.37 -14.91 -2.62
CA LYS A 67 -10.57 -14.82 -1.17
C LYS A 67 -11.28 -16.06 -0.61
N THR A 68 -12.30 -16.57 -1.31
CA THR A 68 -13.01 -17.79 -0.90
C THR A 68 -12.09 -19.02 -0.96
N ALA A 69 -11.29 -19.15 -2.02
CA ALA A 69 -10.32 -20.24 -2.13
C ALA A 69 -9.24 -20.19 -1.04
N LEU A 70 -8.71 -19.00 -0.77
CA LEU A 70 -7.72 -18.79 0.29
C LEU A 70 -8.27 -19.14 1.66
N LYS A 71 -9.49 -18.70 2.01
CA LYS A 71 -10.15 -19.06 3.28
C LYS A 71 -10.27 -20.57 3.47
N ALA A 72 -10.60 -21.31 2.40
CA ALA A 72 -10.67 -22.77 2.46
C ALA A 72 -9.31 -23.40 2.77
N ILE A 73 -8.23 -22.91 2.15
CA ILE A 73 -6.86 -23.35 2.39
C ILE A 73 -6.43 -22.99 3.82
N GLU A 74 -6.61 -21.74 4.24
CA GLU A 74 -6.26 -21.25 5.56
C GLU A 74 -6.92 -22.07 6.67
N SER A 75 -8.20 -22.43 6.47
CA SER A 75 -8.96 -23.28 7.40
C SER A 75 -8.45 -24.73 7.40
N ALA A 76 -8.25 -25.33 6.22
CA ALA A 76 -7.82 -26.72 6.09
C ALA A 76 -6.45 -26.96 6.73
N TYR A 77 -5.54 -26.01 6.58
CA TYR A 77 -4.17 -26.11 7.13
C TYR A 77 -4.02 -25.43 8.49
N ARG A 78 -5.09 -24.88 9.06
CA ARG A 78 -5.09 -24.17 10.35
C ARG A 78 -4.01 -23.09 10.42
N ILE A 79 -3.91 -22.28 9.35
CA ILE A 79 -2.93 -21.20 9.26
C ILE A 79 -3.22 -20.17 10.34
N ASP A 80 -2.19 -19.81 11.13
CA ASP A 80 -2.28 -18.75 12.14
C ASP A 80 -2.68 -17.43 11.49
N GLU A 81 -3.45 -16.60 12.20
CA GLU A 81 -4.05 -15.37 11.69
C GLU A 81 -3.03 -14.43 11.07
N LYS A 82 -1.88 -14.24 11.73
CA LYS A 82 -0.78 -13.39 11.26
C LYS A 82 -0.18 -13.80 9.91
N TYR A 83 -0.45 -15.01 9.43
CA TYR A 83 0.00 -15.51 8.12
C TYR A 83 -1.13 -15.64 7.10
N ARG A 84 -2.34 -15.13 7.40
CA ARG A 84 -3.49 -15.24 6.50
C ARG A 84 -3.52 -14.09 5.51
N SER A 85 -3.36 -14.41 4.25
CA SER A 85 -3.48 -13.44 3.16
C SER A 85 -4.88 -12.83 3.02
N THR A 86 -5.91 -13.49 3.60
CA THR A 86 -7.29 -12.97 3.57
C THR A 86 -7.55 -11.84 4.56
N THR A 87 -6.67 -11.64 5.54
CA THR A 87 -6.81 -10.65 6.61
C THR A 87 -5.64 -9.69 6.71
N HIS A 88 -4.46 -10.07 6.23
CA HIS A 88 -3.23 -9.30 6.36
C HIS A 88 -2.55 -9.08 5.01
N SER A 89 -1.97 -7.91 4.82
CA SER A 89 -0.93 -7.67 3.83
C SER A 89 0.39 -8.27 4.29
N PHE A 90 1.38 -8.34 3.41
CA PHE A 90 2.71 -8.80 3.77
C PHE A 90 3.35 -7.90 4.84
N LEU A 91 3.20 -6.56 4.74
CA LEU A 91 3.68 -5.61 5.76
C LEU A 91 3.08 -5.90 7.13
N GLN A 92 1.75 -6.04 7.23
CA GLN A 92 1.06 -6.33 8.50
C GLN A 92 1.55 -7.65 9.10
N SER A 93 1.65 -8.69 8.28
CA SER A 93 2.19 -9.98 8.69
C SER A 93 3.63 -9.84 9.25
N CYS A 94 4.49 -9.09 8.57
CA CYS A 94 5.86 -8.83 9.05
C CYS A 94 5.87 -8.11 10.40
N CYS A 95 5.04 -7.09 10.58
CA CYS A 95 4.95 -6.34 11.85
C CYS A 95 4.52 -7.24 13.02
N GLU A 96 3.61 -8.18 12.77
CA GLU A 96 3.15 -9.11 13.82
C GLU A 96 4.11 -10.27 14.09
N VAL A 97 4.87 -10.69 13.09
CA VAL A 97 5.81 -11.82 13.21
C VAL A 97 7.15 -11.39 13.77
N PHE A 98 7.65 -10.24 13.33
CA PHE A 98 8.98 -9.73 13.69
C PHE A 98 8.86 -8.58 14.71
N THR A 99 8.29 -8.87 15.87
CA THR A 99 8.02 -7.87 16.92
C THR A 99 9.26 -7.16 17.45
N ASP A 100 10.42 -7.81 17.37
CA ASP A 100 11.70 -7.27 17.83
C ASP A 100 12.47 -6.52 16.73
N ALA A 101 11.94 -6.51 15.49
CA ALA A 101 12.57 -5.79 14.39
C ALA A 101 12.42 -4.27 14.60
N PRO A 102 13.48 -3.47 14.35
CA PRO A 102 13.38 -2.02 14.44
C PRO A 102 12.38 -1.48 13.44
N GLN A 103 11.48 -0.61 13.89
CA GLN A 103 10.49 0.07 13.06
C GLN A 103 10.73 1.57 13.13
N THR A 104 10.68 2.23 11.98
CA THR A 104 10.87 3.68 11.87
C THR A 104 9.77 4.28 11.02
N LEU A 105 9.02 5.23 11.57
CA LEU A 105 8.07 6.03 10.81
C LEU A 105 8.81 7.14 10.06
N LEU A 106 8.68 7.17 8.74
CA LEU A 106 9.17 8.25 7.90
C LEU A 106 8.14 9.39 7.94
N ARG A 107 8.46 10.47 8.65
CA ARG A 107 7.51 11.56 8.92
C ARG A 107 7.52 12.66 7.87
N GLU A 108 8.64 12.85 7.18
CA GLU A 108 8.80 13.95 6.23
C GLU A 108 8.05 13.68 4.92
N HIS A 109 7.16 14.60 4.57
CA HIS A 109 6.34 14.51 3.36
C HIS A 109 6.72 15.58 2.35
N TYR A 110 7.16 15.17 1.15
CA TYR A 110 7.72 16.05 0.10
C TYR A 110 6.86 16.18 -1.15
N ARG A 111 5.69 15.54 -1.20
CA ARG A 111 4.92 15.40 -2.45
C ARG A 111 3.74 16.35 -2.55
N CYS A 112 2.85 16.33 -1.58
CA CYS A 112 1.60 17.07 -1.66
C CYS A 112 1.71 18.46 -1.06
N HIS A 113 0.84 19.38 -1.52
CA HIS A 113 0.63 20.67 -0.88
C HIS A 113 0.25 20.50 0.60
N PRO A 114 0.72 21.38 1.54
CA PRO A 114 0.44 21.22 2.97
C PRO A 114 -1.05 21.07 3.29
N LYS A 115 -1.94 21.88 2.69
CA LYS A 115 -3.39 21.80 2.90
C LYS A 115 -4.01 20.46 2.47
N ILE A 116 -3.42 19.77 1.49
CA ILE A 116 -3.89 18.45 1.04
C ILE A 116 -3.47 17.37 2.03
N ILE A 117 -2.18 17.33 2.39
CA ILE A 117 -1.67 16.29 3.27
C ILE A 117 -2.17 16.45 4.71
N GLU A 118 -2.50 17.65 5.14
CA GLU A 118 -2.98 17.91 6.49
C GLU A 118 -4.26 17.14 6.81
N PHE A 119 -5.17 17.01 5.86
CA PHE A 119 -6.36 16.17 6.00
C PHE A 119 -6.00 14.72 6.29
N CYS A 120 -5.11 14.13 5.49
CA CYS A 120 -4.64 12.76 5.70
C CYS A 120 -3.86 12.62 7.02
N ASN A 121 -3.04 13.60 7.34
CA ASN A 121 -2.23 13.63 8.54
C ASN A 121 -3.09 13.55 9.81
N HIS A 122 -4.15 14.33 9.88
CA HIS A 122 -5.07 14.27 11.02
C HIS A 122 -5.87 12.97 11.09
N LEU A 123 -6.34 12.44 9.94
CA LEU A 123 -7.20 11.27 9.94
C LEU A 123 -6.45 9.95 10.16
N PHE A 124 -5.23 9.83 9.62
CA PHE A 124 -4.55 8.53 9.54
C PHE A 124 -3.21 8.49 10.28
N TYR A 125 -2.56 9.63 10.49
CA TYR A 125 -1.21 9.68 11.04
C TYR A 125 -1.10 10.48 12.36
N ASN A 126 -2.22 10.75 13.01
CA ASN A 126 -2.28 11.46 14.30
C ASN A 126 -1.53 12.80 14.33
N GLY A 127 -1.39 13.47 13.20
CA GLY A 127 -0.64 14.72 13.09
C GLY A 127 0.89 14.53 13.07
N GLU A 128 1.40 13.33 12.91
CA GLU A 128 2.84 13.06 13.01
C GLU A 128 3.63 13.36 11.74
N LEU A 129 2.96 13.52 10.59
CA LEU A 129 3.64 13.88 9.35
C LEU A 129 4.07 15.35 9.36
N VAL A 130 5.25 15.60 8.84
CA VAL A 130 5.85 16.93 8.70
C VAL A 130 5.87 17.30 7.22
N PRO A 131 4.95 18.16 6.73
CA PRO A 131 4.98 18.65 5.36
C PRO A 131 6.24 19.49 5.11
N MET A 132 7.07 19.06 4.17
CA MET A 132 8.29 19.77 3.74
C MET A 132 8.04 20.64 2.51
N THR A 133 6.85 20.54 1.92
CA THR A 133 6.40 21.40 0.82
C THR A 133 5.92 22.75 1.33
N GLN A 134 6.03 23.77 0.49
CA GLN A 134 5.66 25.15 0.84
C GLN A 134 4.27 25.50 0.29
N ASP A 135 3.44 26.14 1.12
CA ASP A 135 2.25 26.87 0.67
C ASP A 135 2.72 28.21 0.09
N LYS A 136 2.49 28.44 -1.19
CA LYS A 136 2.84 29.68 -1.89
C LYS A 136 1.67 30.67 -1.93
N GLY A 137 0.62 30.38 -1.17
CA GLY A 137 -0.60 31.19 -1.15
C GLY A 137 -1.59 30.79 -2.25
N GLU A 138 -1.53 29.55 -2.74
CA GLU A 138 -2.50 29.04 -3.68
C GLU A 138 -3.90 29.04 -3.07
N GLU A 139 -4.85 29.64 -3.80
CA GLU A 139 -6.26 29.62 -3.45
C GLU A 139 -6.92 28.31 -3.91
N ASN A 140 -7.94 27.88 -3.19
CA ASN A 140 -8.79 26.74 -3.56
C ASN A 140 -8.03 25.41 -3.77
N VAL A 141 -6.95 25.18 -3.03
CA VAL A 141 -6.15 23.94 -3.10
C VAL A 141 -6.99 22.69 -2.81
N VAL A 142 -7.97 22.82 -1.93
CA VAL A 142 -8.94 21.77 -1.62
C VAL A 142 -10.35 22.36 -1.67
N THR A 143 -11.18 21.82 -2.55
CA THR A 143 -12.58 22.22 -2.67
C THR A 143 -13.48 21.01 -2.49
N VAL A 144 -14.55 21.14 -1.72
CA VAL A 144 -15.54 20.11 -1.51
C VAL A 144 -16.82 20.48 -2.24
N ILE A 145 -17.22 19.66 -3.20
CA ILE A 145 -18.50 19.81 -3.90
C ILE A 145 -19.42 18.66 -3.47
N GLN A 146 -20.50 19.01 -2.82
CA GLN A 146 -21.49 18.05 -2.38
C GLN A 146 -22.58 17.87 -3.42
N THR A 147 -22.67 16.68 -4.03
CA THR A 147 -23.73 16.36 -4.97
C THR A 147 -25.08 16.13 -4.27
N ALA A 148 -26.17 16.15 -5.03
CA ALA A 148 -27.49 15.86 -4.49
C ALA A 148 -27.54 14.47 -3.85
N LYS A 149 -28.26 14.37 -2.72
CA LYS A 149 -28.46 13.09 -2.02
C LYS A 149 -29.22 12.10 -2.91
N GLY A 150 -28.84 10.83 -2.83
CA GLY A 150 -29.48 9.72 -3.56
C GLY A 150 -28.47 8.72 -4.11
N GLN A 151 -28.97 7.57 -4.56
CA GLN A 151 -28.16 6.57 -5.20
C GLN A 151 -28.14 6.79 -6.71
N HIS A 152 -27.06 7.36 -7.21
CA HIS A 152 -26.88 7.67 -8.63
C HIS A 152 -25.88 6.75 -9.33
N ALA A 153 -25.38 5.73 -8.61
CA ALA A 153 -24.42 4.75 -9.17
C ALA A 153 -25.11 3.85 -10.22
N ARG A 154 -24.36 3.56 -11.29
CA ARG A 154 -24.73 2.64 -12.36
C ARG A 154 -23.51 1.77 -12.67
N GLY A 155 -23.55 0.49 -12.27
CA GLY A 155 -22.38 -0.37 -12.41
C GLY A 155 -21.17 0.17 -11.65
N HIS A 156 -20.13 0.56 -12.36
CA HIS A 156 -18.86 1.05 -11.81
C HIS A 156 -18.70 2.58 -11.82
N TYR A 157 -19.75 3.34 -12.13
CA TYR A 157 -19.71 4.80 -12.21
C TYR A 157 -20.91 5.44 -11.53
N ASN A 158 -20.76 6.70 -11.12
CA ASN A 158 -21.84 7.52 -10.59
C ASN A 158 -22.14 8.66 -11.59
N GLN A 159 -23.26 8.55 -12.29
CA GLN A 159 -23.61 9.52 -13.33
C GLN A 159 -23.75 10.93 -12.77
N ARG A 160 -24.29 11.10 -11.57
CA ARG A 160 -24.47 12.43 -10.96
C ARG A 160 -23.13 13.12 -10.69
N GLU A 161 -22.13 12.38 -10.24
CA GLU A 161 -20.78 12.91 -10.03
C GLU A 161 -20.13 13.31 -11.35
N ILE A 162 -20.29 12.49 -12.39
CA ILE A 162 -19.82 12.79 -13.74
C ILE A 162 -20.45 14.10 -14.26
N ASP A 163 -21.77 14.26 -14.12
CA ASP A 163 -22.49 15.45 -14.57
C ASP A 163 -21.98 16.72 -13.85
N VAL A 164 -21.75 16.63 -12.51
CA VAL A 164 -21.20 17.75 -11.71
C VAL A 164 -19.77 18.05 -12.13
N ILE A 165 -18.93 17.05 -12.33
CA ILE A 165 -17.55 17.26 -12.81
C ILE A 165 -17.57 17.97 -14.16
N GLN A 166 -18.43 17.54 -15.08
CA GLN A 166 -18.52 18.13 -16.41
C GLN A 166 -19.08 19.56 -16.41
N SER A 167 -20.05 19.86 -15.55
CA SER A 167 -20.74 21.16 -15.55
C SER A 167 -20.15 22.20 -14.60
N GLU A 168 -19.55 21.79 -13.50
CA GLU A 168 -19.14 22.69 -12.43
C GLU A 168 -17.62 22.69 -12.15
N VAL A 169 -16.91 21.60 -12.48
CA VAL A 169 -15.47 21.48 -12.20
C VAL A 169 -14.62 21.80 -13.44
N LEU A 170 -14.93 21.19 -14.59
CA LEU A 170 -14.13 21.38 -15.80
C LEU A 170 -14.22 22.77 -16.45
N PRO A 171 -15.33 23.54 -16.34
CA PRO A 171 -15.42 24.90 -16.91
C PRO A 171 -14.62 25.95 -16.12
N ASN A 172 -14.20 25.68 -14.89
CA ASN A 172 -13.43 26.55 -14.00
C ASN A 172 -11.94 26.18 -14.03
#